data_2e2b44b852542104296670ee1c73b018
#
_entry.id   2e2b44b852542104296670ee1c73b018
#
_cell.length_a   1.000
_cell.length_b   1.000
_cell.length_c   1.000
_cell.angle_alpha   90.00
_cell.angle_beta   90.00
_cell.angle_gamma   90.00
#
_symmetry.space_group_name_H-M   'P 1'
#
loop_
_entity.id
_entity.type
_entity.pdbx_description
1 polymer ?
#
loop_
_entity_poly.entity_id
_entity_poly.type
_entity_poly.pdbx_seq_one_letter_code
_entity_poly.pdbx_strand_id
1 'polypeptide(L)'
;MIDKGLPGDAVGPGRPVGRRIVLAMLGLGAAGVAVGPAVRDGVRQALSRVAPAAVPDDRGFRYFSVVGSVPRQDATSYRLTVGGLVDRPATYTLDQLAALPQTTVVHDAVCTDGWQVDDVPFTGVLLRDLLDAAGVRDEGAAVRFTCFDGAYSESLTLEQARRADVLVALRMFDEPVPHDSGGPVRLFVAPMYFYKSAKWLSGIEVTSQVQQGYWEDYGYPVDGWLPGEEPVGA
;
A
#
# COMPACT_ATOMS: atom_id res chain seq x y z
N MET A 1 -22.48 -14.79 -49.29
CA MET A 1 -22.60 -15.77 -48.23
C MET A 1 -21.20 -16.32 -47.98
N ILE A 2 -20.43 -15.67 -47.08
CA ILE A 2 -19.07 -16.09 -46.72
C ILE A 2 -19.02 -16.09 -45.20
N ASP A 3 -19.03 -17.30 -44.67
CA ASP A 3 -18.89 -17.62 -43.29
C ASP A 3 -17.39 -17.40 -42.89
N LYS A 4 -17.11 -16.49 -41.96
CA LYS A 4 -15.79 -16.33 -41.36
C LYS A 4 -15.82 -16.90 -39.94
N GLY A 5 -15.44 -18.19 -39.87
CA GLY A 5 -15.14 -18.80 -38.59
C GLY A 5 -14.03 -18.08 -37.85
N LEU A 6 -14.29 -17.74 -36.58
CA LEU A 6 -13.30 -17.25 -35.64
C LEU A 6 -12.36 -18.38 -35.23
N PRO A 7 -11.05 -18.18 -35.14
CA PRO A 7 -10.14 -19.19 -34.60
C PRO A 7 -10.35 -19.30 -33.07
N GLY A 8 -10.73 -20.50 -32.63
CA GLY A 8 -10.76 -20.83 -31.22
C GLY A 8 -9.33 -20.97 -30.70
N ASP A 9 -8.95 -20.05 -29.81
CA ASP A 9 -7.72 -20.18 -29.05
C ASP A 9 -7.85 -21.35 -28.07
N ALA A 10 -7.17 -22.44 -28.39
CA ALA A 10 -7.01 -23.56 -27.49
C ALA A 10 -6.15 -23.11 -26.29
N VAL A 11 -6.79 -22.94 -25.13
CA VAL A 11 -6.10 -22.82 -23.85
C VAL A 11 -5.33 -24.12 -23.63
N GLY A 12 -4.03 -24.07 -23.83
CA GLY A 12 -3.14 -25.18 -23.56
C GLY A 12 -3.16 -25.54 -22.06
N PRO A 13 -3.03 -26.84 -21.71
CA PRO A 13 -3.06 -27.26 -20.31
C PRO A 13 -1.92 -26.58 -19.57
N GLY A 14 -2.27 -25.78 -18.54
CA GLY A 14 -1.33 -25.12 -17.65
C GLY A 14 -0.31 -26.13 -17.14
N ARG A 15 0.97 -25.79 -17.22
CA ARG A 15 2.06 -26.60 -16.68
C ARG A 15 1.73 -26.94 -15.23
N PRO A 16 1.79 -28.21 -14.81
CA PRO A 16 1.54 -28.58 -13.43
C PRO A 16 2.68 -28.04 -12.55
N VAL A 17 2.51 -26.80 -12.08
CA VAL A 17 3.32 -26.28 -10.99
C VAL A 17 2.85 -27.05 -9.76
N GLY A 18 3.60 -28.14 -9.49
CA GLY A 18 3.18 -28.31 -8.28
C GLY A 18 3.14 -29.52 -7.40
N ARG A 19 3.00 -30.69 -7.83
CA ARG A 19 3.06 -31.82 -6.88
C ARG A 19 4.36 -31.82 -6.07
N ARG A 20 5.48 -31.44 -6.67
CA ARG A 20 6.78 -31.36 -5.98
C ARG A 20 6.84 -30.20 -4.98
N ILE A 21 6.25 -29.04 -5.30
CA ILE A 21 6.24 -27.89 -4.38
C ILE A 21 5.26 -28.13 -3.22
N VAL A 22 4.08 -28.67 -3.50
CA VAL A 22 3.10 -29.03 -2.46
C VAL A 22 3.63 -30.10 -1.51
N LEU A 23 4.28 -31.13 -2.06
CA LEU A 23 4.91 -32.19 -1.24
C LEU A 23 6.13 -31.69 -0.48
N ALA A 24 6.90 -30.74 -1.02
CA ALA A 24 7.98 -30.08 -0.30
C ALA A 24 7.45 -29.19 0.84
N MET A 25 6.34 -28.47 0.64
CA MET A 25 5.70 -27.68 1.69
C MET A 25 5.08 -28.56 2.78
N LEU A 26 4.45 -29.67 2.43
CA LEU A 26 3.91 -30.62 3.41
C LEU A 26 5.02 -31.34 4.20
N GLY A 27 6.13 -31.69 3.53
CA GLY A 27 7.31 -32.29 4.20
C GLY A 27 8.01 -31.31 5.14
N LEU A 28 8.10 -30.03 4.78
CA LEU A 28 8.66 -28.97 5.63
C LEU A 28 7.73 -28.64 6.81
N GLY A 29 6.40 -28.72 6.63
CA GLY A 29 5.43 -28.52 7.71
C GLY A 29 5.53 -29.60 8.79
N ALA A 30 5.72 -30.86 8.42
CA ALA A 30 5.88 -31.97 9.35
C ALA A 30 7.23 -31.95 10.08
N ALA A 31 8.31 -31.50 9.43
CA ALA A 31 9.62 -31.33 10.05
C ALA A 31 9.70 -30.12 10.98
N GLY A 32 8.93 -29.05 10.68
CA GLY A 32 8.93 -27.79 11.44
C GLY A 32 8.37 -27.90 12.86
N VAL A 33 7.55 -28.92 13.15
CA VAL A 33 7.00 -29.17 14.50
C VAL A 33 8.04 -29.81 15.44
N ALA A 34 9.09 -30.44 14.90
CA ALA A 34 10.08 -31.18 15.67
C ALA A 34 11.42 -30.42 15.90
N VAL A 35 11.62 -29.25 15.29
CA VAL A 35 12.93 -28.57 15.27
C VAL A 35 12.78 -27.15 15.81
N GLY A 36 13.55 -26.87 16.87
CA GLY A 36 13.44 -25.67 17.69
C GLY A 36 13.49 -24.29 16.98
N PRO A 37 13.32 -23.19 17.73
CA PRO A 37 13.10 -21.81 17.21
C PRO A 37 14.09 -21.37 16.12
N ALA A 38 15.37 -21.71 16.24
CA ALA A 38 16.43 -21.29 15.33
C ALA A 38 16.27 -21.82 13.87
N VAL A 39 15.69 -23.01 13.71
CA VAL A 39 15.42 -23.57 12.37
C VAL A 39 14.18 -22.95 11.76
N ARG A 40 13.18 -22.66 12.59
CA ARG A 40 11.99 -21.92 12.19
C ARG A 40 12.35 -20.53 11.62
N ASP A 41 13.25 -19.82 12.30
CA ASP A 41 13.73 -18.49 11.86
C ASP A 41 14.58 -18.58 10.59
N GLY A 42 15.41 -19.58 10.44
CA GLY A 42 16.19 -19.82 9.23
C GLY A 42 15.33 -20.17 8.01
N VAL A 43 14.31 -21.01 8.18
CA VAL A 43 13.35 -21.36 7.13
C VAL A 43 12.51 -20.14 6.74
N ARG A 44 12.04 -19.38 7.72
CA ARG A 44 11.28 -18.14 7.50
C ARG A 44 12.11 -17.12 6.74
N GLN A 45 13.37 -16.91 7.12
CA GLN A 45 14.28 -15.99 6.43
C GLN A 45 14.60 -16.45 5.00
N ALA A 46 14.68 -17.74 4.74
CA ALA A 46 14.86 -18.28 3.41
C ALA A 46 13.61 -18.11 2.54
N LEU A 47 12.41 -18.37 3.10
CA LEU A 47 11.14 -18.21 2.41
C LEU A 47 10.81 -16.73 2.15
N SER A 48 11.12 -15.82 3.06
CA SER A 48 10.91 -14.38 2.86
C SER A 48 11.74 -13.79 1.71
N ARG A 49 12.87 -14.43 1.36
CA ARG A 49 13.67 -14.05 0.19
C ARG A 49 13.10 -14.56 -1.14
N VAL A 50 12.37 -15.67 -1.11
CA VAL A 50 11.87 -16.35 -2.34
C VAL A 50 10.40 -16.03 -2.60
N ALA A 51 9.61 -15.82 -1.54
CA ALA A 51 8.19 -15.53 -1.62
C ALA A 51 7.77 -14.58 -0.47
N PRO A 52 8.23 -13.32 -0.45
CA PRO A 52 7.97 -12.40 0.66
C PRO A 52 6.48 -12.15 0.90
N ALA A 53 5.65 -12.20 -0.14
CA ALA A 53 4.21 -12.04 -0.01
C ALA A 53 3.51 -13.23 0.66
N ALA A 54 4.14 -14.41 0.73
CA ALA A 54 3.56 -15.62 1.32
C ALA A 54 3.87 -15.80 2.80
N VAL A 55 4.88 -15.11 3.31
CA VAL A 55 5.37 -15.27 4.68
C VAL A 55 5.11 -13.99 5.46
N PRO A 56 4.16 -13.99 6.43
CA PRO A 56 3.95 -12.82 7.27
C PRO A 56 5.19 -12.54 8.12
N ASP A 57 5.42 -11.26 8.43
CA ASP A 57 6.40 -10.85 9.42
C ASP A 57 5.97 -11.25 10.86
N ASP A 58 6.74 -10.85 11.86
CA ASP A 58 6.46 -11.17 13.26
C ASP A 58 5.17 -10.54 13.79
N ARG A 59 4.66 -9.51 13.10
CA ARG A 59 3.42 -8.81 13.42
C ARG A 59 2.24 -9.24 12.57
N GLY A 60 2.43 -10.13 11.59
CA GLY A 60 1.39 -10.65 10.72
C GLY A 60 1.26 -9.96 9.37
N PHE A 61 2.03 -8.90 9.09
CA PHE A 61 2.02 -8.23 7.80
C PHE A 61 2.57 -9.12 6.70
N ARG A 62 1.92 -9.08 5.54
CA ARG A 62 2.45 -9.63 4.29
C ARG A 62 2.85 -8.48 3.38
N TYR A 63 4.06 -8.54 2.87
CA TYR A 63 4.60 -7.49 2.03
C TYR A 63 4.53 -7.88 0.55
N PHE A 64 3.79 -7.09 -0.20
CA PHE A 64 3.68 -7.25 -1.64
C PHE A 64 4.23 -6.01 -2.35
N SER A 65 4.94 -6.20 -3.46
CA SER A 65 5.39 -5.13 -4.35
C SER A 65 4.98 -5.45 -5.77
N VAL A 66 4.30 -4.51 -6.41
CA VAL A 66 3.84 -4.66 -7.81
C VAL A 66 5.00 -4.71 -8.80
N VAL A 67 6.18 -4.21 -8.41
CA VAL A 67 7.41 -4.24 -9.22
C VAL A 67 8.32 -5.42 -8.88
N GLY A 68 7.89 -6.31 -7.99
CA GLY A 68 8.65 -7.52 -7.63
C GLY A 68 9.94 -7.28 -6.83
N SER A 69 10.19 -6.05 -6.40
CA SER A 69 11.34 -5.65 -5.57
C SER A 69 10.89 -4.67 -4.50
N VAL A 70 11.71 -4.47 -3.46
CA VAL A 70 11.48 -3.44 -2.44
C VAL A 70 12.30 -2.20 -2.85
N PRO A 71 11.63 -1.12 -3.33
CA PRO A 71 12.32 0.13 -3.66
C PRO A 71 12.98 0.70 -2.40
N ARG A 72 14.14 1.32 -2.59
CA ARG A 72 14.88 1.98 -1.51
C ARG A 72 15.22 3.39 -1.90
N GLN A 73 14.97 4.31 -0.99
CA GLN A 73 15.36 5.70 -1.11
C GLN A 73 15.93 6.16 0.22
N ASP A 74 17.11 6.78 0.19
CA ASP A 74 17.74 7.30 1.40
C ASP A 74 16.94 8.48 1.95
N ALA A 75 16.89 8.60 3.27
CA ALA A 75 16.20 9.69 3.97
C ALA A 75 16.66 11.08 3.49
N THR A 76 17.96 11.23 3.20
CA THR A 76 18.55 12.49 2.72
C THR A 76 18.11 12.88 1.32
N SER A 77 17.89 11.90 0.43
CA SER A 77 17.45 12.10 -0.95
C SER A 77 15.94 12.09 -1.12
N TYR A 78 15.20 11.63 -0.11
CA TYR A 78 13.74 11.55 -0.17
C TYR A 78 13.09 12.92 -0.37
N ARG A 79 12.12 12.95 -1.28
CA ARG A 79 11.29 14.13 -1.56
C ARG A 79 9.85 13.70 -1.75
N LEU A 80 8.93 14.43 -1.08
CA LEU A 80 7.49 14.35 -1.32
C LEU A 80 7.04 15.63 -2.02
N THR A 81 6.45 15.52 -3.20
CA THR A 81 5.87 16.65 -3.91
C THR A 81 4.39 16.77 -3.62
N VAL A 82 3.91 18.00 -3.41
CA VAL A 82 2.48 18.34 -3.32
C VAL A 82 2.20 19.35 -4.42
N GLY A 83 1.26 19.03 -5.33
CA GLY A 83 1.00 19.85 -6.51
C GLY A 83 -0.37 19.60 -7.13
N GLY A 84 -0.48 19.85 -8.44
CA GLY A 84 -1.75 19.80 -9.19
C GLY A 84 -2.56 21.08 -9.02
N LEU A 85 -3.86 20.96 -8.77
CA LEU A 85 -4.79 22.08 -8.62
C LEU A 85 -4.66 22.73 -7.23
N VAL A 86 -3.50 23.32 -6.96
CA VAL A 86 -3.16 24.04 -5.73
C VAL A 86 -2.56 25.41 -6.04
N ASP A 87 -2.63 26.33 -5.10
CA ASP A 87 -2.06 27.68 -5.22
C ASP A 87 -0.58 27.71 -4.91
N ARG A 88 -0.13 26.85 -3.99
CA ARG A 88 1.23 26.83 -3.44
C ARG A 88 1.80 25.42 -3.51
N PRO A 89 2.24 24.97 -4.70
CA PRO A 89 2.90 23.67 -4.80
C PRO A 89 4.18 23.67 -3.95
N ALA A 90 4.48 22.53 -3.32
CA ALA A 90 5.60 22.40 -2.40
C ALA A 90 6.31 21.05 -2.59
N THR A 91 7.57 21.02 -2.17
CA THR A 91 8.36 19.79 -2.06
C THR A 91 8.95 19.72 -0.66
N TYR A 92 8.70 18.62 0.02
CA TYR A 92 9.14 18.39 1.40
C TYR A 92 10.26 17.36 1.44
N THR A 93 11.28 17.63 2.25
CA THR A 93 12.24 16.61 2.71
C THR A 93 11.61 15.79 3.85
N LEU A 94 12.24 14.66 4.19
CA LEU A 94 11.80 13.86 5.34
C LEU A 94 11.85 14.66 6.64
N ASP A 95 12.91 15.45 6.86
CA ASP A 95 13.07 16.29 8.05
C ASP A 95 12.02 17.38 8.12
N GLN A 96 11.64 17.99 6.99
CA GLN A 96 10.57 18.97 6.94
C GLN A 96 9.22 18.35 7.30
N LEU A 97 8.91 17.15 6.80
CA LEU A 97 7.71 16.42 7.19
C LEU A 97 7.72 16.06 8.68
N ALA A 98 8.85 15.62 9.22
CA ALA A 98 8.98 15.28 10.63
C ALA A 98 8.85 16.51 11.56
N ALA A 99 9.14 17.71 11.06
CA ALA A 99 8.99 18.97 11.81
C ALA A 99 7.56 19.52 11.83
N LEU A 100 6.66 19.01 10.96
CA LEU A 100 5.24 19.39 10.98
C LEU A 100 4.51 18.74 12.17
N PRO A 101 3.31 19.25 12.55
CA PRO A 101 2.49 18.59 13.56
C PRO A 101 2.25 17.13 13.23
N GLN A 102 2.52 16.24 14.18
CA GLN A 102 2.39 14.80 14.04
C GLN A 102 1.11 14.31 14.72
N THR A 103 0.39 13.42 14.08
CA THR A 103 -0.80 12.74 14.61
C THR A 103 -0.58 11.23 14.58
N THR A 104 -1.01 10.55 15.64
CA THR A 104 -1.04 9.09 15.67
C THR A 104 -2.48 8.63 15.46
N VAL A 105 -2.68 7.73 14.49
CA VAL A 105 -3.94 7.02 14.25
C VAL A 105 -3.67 5.53 14.50
N VAL A 106 -4.50 4.93 15.34
CA VAL A 106 -4.47 3.48 15.60
C VAL A 106 -5.68 2.87 14.91
N HIS A 107 -5.45 1.92 14.02
CA HIS A 107 -6.51 1.24 13.29
C HIS A 107 -6.02 -0.12 12.77
N ASP A 108 -6.96 -1.02 12.52
CA ASP A 108 -6.65 -2.32 11.92
C ASP A 108 -6.15 -2.14 10.48
N ALA A 109 -5.07 -2.83 10.14
CA ALA A 109 -4.62 -2.95 8.76
C ALA A 109 -5.25 -4.19 8.13
N VAL A 110 -6.25 -4.01 7.29
CA VAL A 110 -7.02 -5.09 6.67
C VAL A 110 -6.72 -5.17 5.18
N CYS A 111 -6.33 -6.33 4.68
CA CYS A 111 -6.08 -6.57 3.27
C CYS A 111 -7.17 -7.42 2.62
N THR A 112 -7.44 -7.16 1.35
CA THR A 112 -8.35 -7.97 0.52
C THR A 112 -7.89 -9.41 0.34
N ASP A 113 -6.58 -9.70 0.54
CA ASP A 113 -6.00 -11.06 0.53
C ASP A 113 -6.40 -11.89 1.77
N GLY A 114 -7.16 -11.31 2.71
CA GLY A 114 -7.65 -12.00 3.90
C GLY A 114 -6.68 -12.01 5.08
N TRP A 115 -5.62 -11.19 5.10
CA TRP A 115 -4.83 -10.96 6.31
C TRP A 115 -5.25 -9.65 6.98
N GLN A 116 -5.12 -9.63 8.30
CA GLN A 116 -5.39 -8.47 9.15
C GLN A 116 -4.32 -8.38 10.24
N VAL A 117 -3.97 -7.16 10.61
CA VAL A 117 -3.17 -6.84 11.79
C VAL A 117 -3.94 -5.80 12.59
N ASP A 118 -4.27 -6.15 13.83
CA ASP A 118 -5.09 -5.31 14.69
C ASP A 118 -4.27 -4.19 15.33
N ASP A 119 -4.94 -3.08 15.63
CA ASP A 119 -4.43 -1.95 16.42
C ASP A 119 -3.07 -1.41 15.95
N VAL A 120 -2.91 -1.22 14.63
CA VAL A 120 -1.64 -0.72 14.07
C VAL A 120 -1.52 0.80 14.28
N PRO A 121 -0.56 1.28 15.09
CA PRO A 121 -0.30 2.70 15.24
C PRO A 121 0.54 3.22 14.08
N PHE A 122 -0.01 4.15 13.31
CA PHE A 122 0.73 4.97 12.36
C PHE A 122 0.83 6.40 12.86
N THR A 123 2.02 7.00 12.77
CA THR A 123 2.27 8.40 13.14
C THR A 123 2.82 9.16 11.95
N GLY A 124 2.28 10.34 11.69
CA GLY A 124 2.67 11.20 10.59
C GLY A 124 1.90 12.50 10.53
N VAL A 125 1.98 13.18 9.40
CA VAL A 125 1.28 14.42 9.13
C VAL A 125 -0.11 14.10 8.60
N LEU A 126 -1.14 14.76 9.11
CA LEU A 126 -2.48 14.68 8.52
C LEU A 126 -2.43 15.16 7.06
N LEU A 127 -2.99 14.36 6.15
CA LEU A 127 -2.98 14.72 4.73
C LEU A 127 -3.67 16.06 4.48
N ARG A 128 -4.78 16.34 5.20
CA ARG A 128 -5.49 17.61 5.12
C ARG A 128 -4.61 18.81 5.41
N ASP A 129 -3.66 18.69 6.35
CA ASP A 129 -2.79 19.83 6.73
C ASP A 129 -1.83 20.19 5.59
N LEU A 130 -1.34 19.20 4.84
CA LEU A 130 -0.55 19.43 3.62
C LEU A 130 -1.39 20.05 2.50
N LEU A 131 -2.63 19.60 2.34
CA LEU A 131 -3.58 20.14 1.36
C LEU A 131 -3.96 21.59 1.71
N ASP A 132 -4.19 21.90 2.98
CA ASP A 132 -4.48 23.27 3.45
C ASP A 132 -3.28 24.20 3.28
N ALA A 133 -2.08 23.72 3.59
CA ALA A 133 -0.85 24.45 3.34
C ALA A 133 -0.64 24.75 1.85
N ALA A 134 -0.98 23.79 0.97
CA ALA A 134 -0.87 23.95 -0.48
C ALA A 134 -1.95 24.89 -1.05
N GLY A 135 -3.10 25.02 -0.40
CA GLY A 135 -4.24 25.83 -0.88
C GLY A 135 -4.91 25.17 -2.08
N VAL A 136 -5.78 24.19 -1.82
CA VAL A 136 -6.55 23.52 -2.87
C VAL A 136 -7.47 24.51 -3.57
N ARG A 137 -7.42 24.55 -4.89
CA ARG A 137 -8.29 25.39 -5.72
C ARG A 137 -9.70 24.83 -5.80
N ASP A 138 -10.67 25.66 -6.17
CA ASP A 138 -12.09 25.31 -6.26
C ASP A 138 -12.37 24.14 -7.24
N GLU A 139 -11.54 23.98 -8.26
CA GLU A 139 -11.66 22.89 -9.24
C GLU A 139 -11.10 21.55 -8.70
N GLY A 140 -10.39 21.55 -7.57
CA GLY A 140 -9.85 20.37 -6.94
C GLY A 140 -10.94 19.51 -6.28
N ALA A 141 -11.17 18.32 -6.80
CA ALA A 141 -12.20 17.41 -6.29
C ALA A 141 -11.65 16.06 -5.82
N ALA A 142 -10.39 15.76 -6.14
CA ALA A 142 -9.74 14.52 -5.78
C ALA A 142 -8.24 14.73 -5.55
N VAL A 143 -7.60 13.70 -4.99
CA VAL A 143 -6.16 13.66 -4.75
C VAL A 143 -5.62 12.36 -5.32
N ARG A 144 -4.64 12.46 -6.20
CA ARG A 144 -3.88 11.34 -6.73
C ARG A 144 -2.56 11.20 -6.01
N PHE A 145 -2.19 9.97 -5.72
CA PHE A 145 -0.93 9.59 -5.08
C PHE A 145 -0.04 8.84 -6.07
N THR A 146 1.24 9.16 -6.09
CA THR A 146 2.26 8.45 -6.85
C THR A 146 3.37 7.96 -5.93
N CYS A 147 3.98 6.85 -6.32
CA CYS A 147 4.99 6.16 -5.53
C CYS A 147 6.33 6.12 -6.26
N PHE A 148 7.43 6.14 -5.51
CA PHE A 148 8.76 6.09 -6.14
C PHE A 148 9.18 4.68 -6.63
N ASP A 149 8.28 3.68 -6.53
CA ASP A 149 8.43 2.42 -7.26
C ASP A 149 8.16 2.58 -8.77
N GLY A 150 7.58 3.72 -9.17
CA GLY A 150 7.30 4.09 -10.54
C GLY A 150 6.08 3.38 -11.17
N ALA A 151 5.37 2.54 -10.42
CA ALA A 151 4.24 1.75 -10.91
C ALA A 151 2.96 1.94 -10.10
N TYR A 152 3.06 2.02 -8.78
CA TYR A 152 1.89 2.13 -7.93
C TYR A 152 1.33 3.55 -7.91
N SER A 153 0.03 3.66 -8.06
CA SER A 153 -0.71 4.89 -7.85
C SER A 153 -2.03 4.60 -7.15
N GLU A 154 -2.59 5.62 -6.52
CA GLU A 154 -3.86 5.56 -5.81
C GLU A 154 -4.57 6.91 -5.90
N SER A 155 -5.88 6.94 -5.65
CA SER A 155 -6.65 8.17 -5.63
C SER A 155 -7.74 8.13 -4.56
N LEU A 156 -7.99 9.29 -3.97
CA LEU A 156 -9.09 9.54 -3.03
C LEU A 156 -9.91 10.73 -3.52
N THR A 157 -11.19 10.79 -3.16
CA THR A 157 -11.92 12.06 -3.24
C THR A 157 -11.28 13.09 -2.30
N LEU A 158 -11.48 14.37 -2.54
CA LEU A 158 -10.96 15.42 -1.65
C LEU A 158 -11.57 15.30 -0.24
N GLU A 159 -12.82 14.86 -0.13
CA GLU A 159 -13.49 14.60 1.13
C GLU A 159 -12.80 13.47 1.90
N GLN A 160 -12.54 12.32 1.24
CA GLN A 160 -11.79 11.21 1.82
C GLN A 160 -10.39 11.63 2.27
N ALA A 161 -9.68 12.40 1.43
CA ALA A 161 -8.32 12.87 1.70
C ALA A 161 -8.24 13.84 2.91
N ARG A 162 -9.34 14.54 3.22
CA ARG A 162 -9.41 15.51 4.34
C ARG A 162 -9.84 14.88 5.67
N ARG A 163 -10.09 13.61 5.73
CA ARG A 163 -10.46 12.92 6.98
C ARG A 163 -9.35 13.01 8.02
N ALA A 164 -9.75 12.96 9.29
CA ALA A 164 -8.83 13.02 10.43
C ALA A 164 -8.01 11.72 10.65
N ASP A 165 -8.31 10.69 9.90
CA ASP A 165 -7.73 9.36 9.96
C ASP A 165 -6.95 8.99 8.67
N VAL A 166 -6.56 10.01 7.87
CA VAL A 166 -5.71 9.86 6.69
C VAL A 166 -4.39 10.57 6.89
N LEU A 167 -3.30 9.81 6.87
CA LEU A 167 -1.95 10.28 7.20
C LEU A 167 -0.96 10.11 6.04
N VAL A 168 -0.03 11.05 5.94
CA VAL A 168 1.28 10.85 5.36
C VAL A 168 2.17 10.31 6.48
N ALA A 169 2.27 8.99 6.60
CA ALA A 169 2.87 8.30 7.72
C ALA A 169 4.39 8.19 7.60
N LEU A 170 5.10 8.57 8.66
CA LEU A 170 6.55 8.52 8.80
C LEU A 170 6.99 7.40 9.76
N ARG A 171 6.10 6.99 10.65
CA ARG A 171 6.37 5.98 11.68
C ARG A 171 5.24 4.95 11.74
N MET A 172 5.61 3.74 12.12
CA MET A 172 4.72 2.61 12.39
C MET A 172 5.22 1.90 13.63
N PHE A 173 4.38 1.69 14.65
CA PHE A 173 4.77 1.17 15.97
C PHE A 173 5.93 1.98 16.60
N ASP A 174 5.84 3.30 16.56
CA ASP A 174 6.84 4.24 17.09
C ASP A 174 8.24 4.17 16.45
N GLU A 175 8.44 3.35 15.43
CA GLU A 175 9.67 3.24 14.65
C GLU A 175 9.49 3.86 13.26
N PRO A 176 10.57 4.32 12.60
CA PRO A 176 10.49 4.74 11.21
C PRO A 176 9.86 3.64 10.33
N VAL A 177 9.00 4.03 9.39
CA VAL A 177 8.38 3.04 8.49
C VAL A 177 9.46 2.26 7.75
N PRO A 178 9.53 0.92 7.89
CA PRO A 178 10.51 0.10 7.18
C PRO A 178 10.32 0.15 5.66
N HIS A 179 11.38 -0.07 4.88
CA HIS A 179 11.30 -0.01 3.41
C HIS A 179 10.30 -1.01 2.82
N ASP A 180 10.23 -2.23 3.35
CA ASP A 180 9.28 -3.26 2.93
C ASP A 180 7.83 -2.91 3.28
N SER A 181 7.63 -2.16 4.36
CA SER A 181 6.34 -1.59 4.74
C SER A 181 5.97 -0.30 4.00
N GLY A 182 6.81 0.17 3.08
CA GLY A 182 6.56 1.36 2.27
C GLY A 182 7.32 2.62 2.69
N GLY A 183 8.35 2.47 3.55
CA GLY A 183 9.16 3.61 4.01
C GLY A 183 10.08 4.21 2.94
N PRO A 184 10.59 5.43 3.20
CA PRO A 184 10.53 6.15 4.48
C PRO A 184 9.18 6.83 4.77
N VAL A 185 8.31 7.00 3.77
CA VAL A 185 7.00 7.63 3.89
C VAL A 185 5.97 6.83 3.11
N ARG A 186 4.82 6.62 3.72
CA ARG A 186 3.67 5.98 3.07
C ARG A 186 2.39 6.75 3.31
N LEU A 187 1.39 6.54 2.46
CA LEU A 187 0.03 6.91 2.76
C LEU A 187 -0.57 5.87 3.74
N PHE A 188 -1.36 6.33 4.71
CA PHE A 188 -2.20 5.51 5.55
C PHE A 188 -3.63 6.05 5.51
N VAL A 189 -4.56 5.23 5.05
CA VAL A 189 -5.99 5.52 4.96
C VAL A 189 -6.69 4.52 5.88
N ALA A 190 -6.90 4.90 7.14
CA ALA A 190 -7.34 4.01 8.20
C ALA A 190 -8.65 3.26 7.90
N PRO A 191 -9.73 3.92 7.44
CA PRO A 191 -11.03 3.27 7.28
C PRO A 191 -11.19 2.46 5.99
N MET A 192 -10.09 2.24 5.27
CA MET A 192 -10.13 1.56 3.97
C MET A 192 -9.20 0.35 3.92
N TYR A 193 -9.53 -0.60 3.04
CA TYR A 193 -8.64 -1.71 2.75
C TYR A 193 -7.23 -1.22 2.41
N PHE A 194 -6.23 -1.96 2.87
CA PHE A 194 -4.83 -1.52 2.92
C PHE A 194 -4.19 -1.25 1.55
N TYR A 195 -4.84 -1.67 0.44
CA TYR A 195 -4.41 -1.25 -0.91
C TYR A 195 -4.58 0.25 -1.13
N LYS A 196 -5.54 0.92 -0.47
CA LYS A 196 -5.67 2.38 -0.50
C LYS A 196 -4.51 3.11 0.21
N SER A 197 -3.77 2.40 1.05
CA SER A 197 -2.64 2.91 1.82
C SER A 197 -1.32 2.74 1.04
N ALA A 198 -1.11 3.60 0.04
CA ALA A 198 0.02 3.51 -0.90
C ALA A 198 1.39 3.54 -0.21
N LYS A 199 2.26 2.59 -0.57
CA LYS A 199 3.64 2.50 -0.10
C LYS A 199 4.57 3.38 -0.93
N TRP A 200 5.72 3.77 -0.35
CA TRP A 200 6.76 4.51 -1.08
C TRP A 200 6.27 5.81 -1.70
N LEU A 201 5.45 6.52 -0.96
CA LEU A 201 4.81 7.76 -1.40
C LEU A 201 5.84 8.81 -1.84
N SER A 202 5.66 9.38 -3.03
CA SER A 202 6.55 10.42 -3.59
C SER A 202 5.80 11.63 -4.14
N GLY A 203 4.50 11.50 -4.42
CA GLY A 203 3.71 12.60 -4.95
C GLY A 203 2.27 12.60 -4.45
N ILE A 204 1.76 13.79 -4.21
CA ILE A 204 0.38 14.12 -3.87
C ILE A 204 -0.07 15.17 -4.89
N GLU A 205 -1.02 14.85 -5.74
CA GLU A 205 -1.49 15.72 -6.80
C GLU A 205 -2.98 15.95 -6.66
N VAL A 206 -3.40 17.20 -6.47
CA VAL A 206 -4.82 17.56 -6.48
C VAL A 206 -5.32 17.57 -7.92
N THR A 207 -6.43 16.88 -8.19
CA THR A 207 -7.03 16.69 -9.51
C THR A 207 -8.51 17.06 -9.48
N SER A 208 -9.10 17.28 -10.66
CA SER A 208 -10.52 17.63 -10.80
C SER A 208 -11.46 16.42 -10.70
N GLN A 209 -10.92 15.21 -10.69
CA GLN A 209 -11.70 13.97 -10.57
C GLN A 209 -10.84 12.83 -10.05
N VAL A 210 -11.46 11.85 -9.42
CA VAL A 210 -10.83 10.60 -9.03
C VAL A 210 -10.30 9.88 -10.27
N GLN A 211 -9.09 9.37 -10.18
CA GLN A 211 -8.46 8.54 -11.22
C GLN A 211 -8.31 7.12 -10.67
N GLN A 212 -8.48 6.13 -11.53
CA GLN A 212 -8.22 4.75 -11.10
C GLN A 212 -6.76 4.57 -10.70
N GLY A 213 -6.54 3.93 -9.57
CA GLY A 213 -5.23 3.52 -9.09
C GLY A 213 -4.82 2.17 -9.67
N TYR A 214 -3.67 1.67 -9.23
CA TYR A 214 -3.11 0.41 -9.75
C TYR A 214 -4.08 -0.77 -9.61
N TRP A 215 -4.69 -0.98 -8.45
CA TRP A 215 -5.56 -2.14 -8.23
C TRP A 215 -6.97 -1.95 -8.79
N GLU A 216 -7.45 -0.72 -8.89
CA GLU A 216 -8.73 -0.41 -9.51
C GLU A 216 -8.72 -0.75 -11.01
N ASP A 217 -7.58 -0.59 -11.69
CA ASP A 217 -7.38 -1.06 -13.07
C ASP A 217 -7.51 -2.59 -13.20
N TYR A 218 -7.34 -3.33 -12.10
CA TYR A 218 -7.56 -4.78 -12.01
C TYR A 218 -8.92 -5.16 -11.41
N GLY A 219 -9.84 -4.18 -11.25
CA GLY A 219 -11.22 -4.42 -10.83
C GLY A 219 -11.48 -4.34 -9.34
N TYR A 220 -10.53 -3.82 -8.54
CA TYR A 220 -10.79 -3.50 -7.14
C TYR A 220 -11.72 -2.28 -7.04
N PRO A 221 -12.53 -2.17 -5.97
CA PRO A 221 -13.38 -1.00 -5.76
C PRO A 221 -12.57 0.30 -5.68
N VAL A 222 -13.08 1.36 -6.31
CA VAL A 222 -12.51 2.71 -6.19
C VAL A 222 -12.64 3.22 -4.75
N ASP A 223 -13.79 2.98 -4.13
CA ASP A 223 -14.03 3.24 -2.71
C ASP A 223 -13.73 1.98 -1.91
N GLY A 224 -12.56 1.91 -1.36
CA GLY A 224 -12.07 0.73 -0.64
C GLY A 224 -12.45 0.69 0.84
N TRP A 225 -13.66 1.12 1.21
CA TRP A 225 -14.12 1.15 2.60
C TRP A 225 -14.11 -0.24 3.26
N LEU A 226 -13.71 -0.28 4.51
CA LEU A 226 -13.93 -1.45 5.35
C LEU A 226 -15.42 -1.54 5.71
N PRO A 227 -15.97 -2.75 5.89
CA PRO A 227 -17.36 -2.93 6.25
C PRO A 227 -17.74 -2.17 7.54
N GLY A 228 -18.70 -1.27 7.45
CA GLY A 228 -19.15 -0.43 8.56
C GLY A 228 -18.39 0.88 8.76
N GLU A 229 -17.37 1.16 7.93
CA GLU A 229 -16.58 2.40 7.95
C GLU A 229 -17.02 3.40 6.86
N GLU A 230 -18.00 3.05 6.05
CA GLU A 230 -18.55 3.91 5.02
C GLU A 230 -19.16 5.17 5.64
N PRO A 231 -19.06 6.34 5.00
CA PRO A 231 -19.74 7.55 5.45
C PRO A 231 -21.25 7.32 5.56
N VAL A 232 -21.87 7.77 6.64
CA VAL A 232 -23.33 7.67 6.82
C VAL A 232 -24.01 8.53 5.74
N GLY A 233 -24.67 7.90 4.79
CA GLY A 233 -25.43 8.58 3.73
C GLY A 233 -24.72 8.67 2.37
N ALA A 234 -23.71 7.84 2.12
CA ALA A 234 -23.10 7.67 0.79
C ALA A 234 -23.98 6.80 -0.12
#